data_cd7d2cd0db98c7c0a456141ddbd4ad47
#
_entry.id   cd7d2cd0db98c7c0a456141ddbd4ad47
#
_cell.length_a   1.000
_cell.length_b   1.000
_cell.length_c   1.000
_cell.angle_alpha   90.00
_cell.angle_beta   90.00
_cell.angle_gamma   90.00
#
_symmetry.space_group_name_H-M   'P 1'
#
loop_
_entity.id
_entity.type
_entity.pdbx_description
1 polymer ?
#
loop_
_entity_poly.entity_id
_entity_poly.type
_entity_poly.pdbx_seq_one_letter_code
_entity_poly.pdbx_strand_id
1 'polypeptide(L)'
;MKLTKIESTPFTKSDEELILKTLKRYASSTKLSAVCTRSVNLPFRAFYLNTETPLLLINPIITKYSNDAFQSTEMSEFDTNGKNRIVVRAFSIEVQTDYLGLVVFKGDVENDREGLDECIFAQQMIDLLDGITIADKNINQPIRKPIQYERNQLVMAKDSDGNIEQIKYKNISKYIDRGYVLM
;
A
#
# COMPACT_ATOMS: atom_id res chain seq x y z
N MET A 1 -16.65 -7.45 -10.89
CA MET A 1 -17.56 -6.91 -9.85
C MET A 1 -16.84 -5.80 -9.13
N LYS A 2 -17.41 -4.59 -9.04
CA LYS A 2 -16.77 -3.48 -8.33
C LYS A 2 -17.01 -3.67 -6.83
N LEU A 3 -15.93 -3.72 -6.03
CA LEU A 3 -16.05 -3.81 -4.57
C LEU A 3 -16.46 -2.42 -4.02
N THR A 4 -17.22 -2.42 -2.93
CA THR A 4 -17.56 -1.21 -2.19
C THR A 4 -16.62 -1.05 -0.99
N LYS A 5 -16.32 0.18 -0.59
CA LYS A 5 -15.55 0.45 0.62
C LYS A 5 -16.28 -0.06 1.85
N ILE A 6 -15.54 -0.63 2.80
CA ILE A 6 -16.04 -0.93 4.15
C ILE A 6 -15.67 0.25 5.04
N GLU A 7 -16.67 0.96 5.55
CA GLU A 7 -16.47 2.11 6.41
C GLU A 7 -16.01 1.69 7.81
N SER A 8 -15.28 2.58 8.49
CA SER A 8 -14.94 2.40 9.90
C SER A 8 -16.19 2.46 10.76
N THR A 9 -16.36 1.47 11.61
CA THR A 9 -17.50 1.37 12.53
C THR A 9 -17.02 1.22 13.96
N PRO A 10 -17.72 1.76 14.95
CA PRO A 10 -17.47 1.43 16.34
C PRO A 10 -17.54 -0.09 16.54
N PHE A 11 -16.68 -0.63 17.38
CA PHE A 11 -16.67 -2.05 17.72
C PHE A 11 -16.56 -2.24 19.22
N THR A 12 -17.03 -3.39 19.70
CA THR A 12 -16.96 -3.82 21.09
C THR A 12 -15.84 -4.84 21.27
N LYS A 13 -15.49 -5.15 22.52
CA LYS A 13 -14.55 -6.23 22.82
C LYS A 13 -15.04 -7.59 22.29
N SER A 14 -16.34 -7.82 22.30
CA SER A 14 -16.95 -9.04 21.75
C SER A 14 -16.79 -9.10 20.23
N ASP A 15 -16.89 -7.97 19.54
CA ASP A 15 -16.65 -7.88 18.09
C ASP A 15 -15.19 -8.18 17.77
N GLU A 16 -14.24 -7.65 18.56
CA GLU A 16 -12.81 -7.93 18.40
C GLU A 16 -12.51 -9.42 18.49
N GLU A 17 -13.04 -10.09 19.54
CA GLU A 17 -12.87 -11.53 19.74
C GLU A 17 -13.46 -12.33 18.56
N LEU A 18 -14.65 -11.96 18.08
CA LEU A 18 -15.31 -12.57 16.93
C LEU A 18 -14.47 -12.40 15.66
N ILE A 19 -14.02 -11.17 15.39
CA ILE A 19 -13.20 -10.85 14.21
C ILE A 19 -11.91 -11.66 14.25
N LEU A 20 -11.17 -11.60 15.35
CA LEU A 20 -9.90 -12.31 15.50
C LEU A 20 -10.08 -13.84 15.29
N LYS A 21 -11.04 -14.44 15.97
CA LYS A 21 -11.33 -15.87 15.87
C LYS A 21 -11.67 -16.27 14.43
N THR A 22 -12.49 -15.48 13.76
CA THR A 22 -12.97 -15.78 12.40
C THR A 22 -11.84 -15.65 11.38
N LEU A 23 -11.09 -14.53 11.41
CA LEU A 23 -9.99 -14.28 10.49
C LEU A 23 -8.83 -15.27 10.70
N LYS A 24 -8.46 -15.54 11.95
CA LYS A 24 -7.42 -16.53 12.27
C LYS A 24 -7.78 -17.93 11.77
N ARG A 25 -9.04 -18.36 11.95
CA ARG A 25 -9.50 -19.65 11.45
C ARG A 25 -9.45 -19.70 9.91
N TYR A 26 -9.89 -18.64 9.25
CA TYR A 26 -9.89 -18.56 7.79
C TYR A 26 -8.45 -18.56 7.25
N ALA A 27 -7.55 -17.74 7.80
CA ALA A 27 -6.14 -17.70 7.42
C ALA A 27 -5.48 -19.08 7.56
N SER A 28 -5.72 -19.77 8.68
CA SER A 28 -5.16 -21.12 8.92
C SER A 28 -5.70 -22.16 7.95
N SER A 29 -6.99 -22.11 7.59
CA SER A 29 -7.62 -23.05 6.67
C SER A 29 -7.19 -22.85 5.22
N THR A 30 -6.92 -21.61 4.82
CA THR A 30 -6.52 -21.22 3.45
C THR A 30 -5.01 -21.09 3.28
N LYS A 31 -4.25 -21.14 4.39
CA LYS A 31 -2.78 -20.90 4.43
C LYS A 31 -2.38 -19.53 3.90
N LEU A 32 -3.23 -18.53 4.08
CA LEU A 32 -2.95 -17.16 3.69
C LEU A 32 -2.19 -16.42 4.78
N SER A 33 -1.20 -15.62 4.38
CA SER A 33 -0.43 -14.78 5.30
C SER A 33 -1.17 -13.51 5.70
N ALA A 34 -2.21 -13.12 4.95
CA ALA A 34 -3.05 -11.96 5.27
C ALA A 34 -4.49 -12.21 4.82
N VAL A 35 -5.45 -11.80 5.65
CA VAL A 35 -6.89 -11.92 5.35
C VAL A 35 -7.63 -10.72 5.93
N CYS A 36 -8.64 -10.24 5.21
CA CYS A 36 -9.49 -9.17 5.70
C CYS A 36 -10.93 -9.65 5.95
N THR A 37 -11.71 -8.87 6.65
CA THR A 37 -13.10 -9.16 6.97
C THR A 37 -13.99 -9.34 5.75
N ARG A 38 -13.59 -8.78 4.61
CA ARG A 38 -14.25 -9.00 3.32
C ARG A 38 -14.24 -10.47 2.89
N SER A 39 -13.11 -11.17 3.10
CA SER A 39 -12.97 -12.59 2.74
C SER A 39 -13.94 -13.51 3.49
N VAL A 40 -14.46 -13.05 4.61
CA VAL A 40 -15.39 -13.82 5.48
C VAL A 40 -16.76 -13.15 5.63
N ASN A 41 -17.07 -12.15 4.80
CA ASN A 41 -18.33 -11.40 4.79
C ASN A 41 -18.72 -10.78 6.16
N LEU A 42 -17.75 -10.33 6.93
CA LEU A 42 -18.01 -9.57 8.15
C LEU A 42 -18.12 -8.06 7.82
N PRO A 43 -19.06 -7.32 8.44
CA PRO A 43 -19.31 -5.92 8.14
C PRO A 43 -18.35 -4.95 8.82
N PHE A 44 -17.23 -5.43 9.32
CA PHE A 44 -16.22 -4.65 10.01
C PHE A 44 -15.06 -4.28 9.08
N ARG A 45 -14.42 -3.15 9.36
CA ARG A 45 -13.19 -2.75 8.68
C ARG A 45 -11.98 -3.29 9.46
N ALA A 46 -11.53 -4.51 9.14
CA ALA A 46 -10.40 -5.12 9.83
C ALA A 46 -9.66 -6.11 8.93
N PHE A 47 -8.38 -6.36 9.25
CA PHE A 47 -7.60 -7.44 8.67
C PHE A 47 -6.67 -8.09 9.70
N TYR A 48 -6.24 -9.30 9.41
CA TYR A 48 -5.34 -10.11 10.22
C TYR A 48 -4.13 -10.51 9.39
N LEU A 49 -2.93 -10.26 9.92
CA LEU A 49 -1.67 -10.79 9.43
C LEU A 49 -1.36 -12.07 10.17
N ASN A 50 -1.13 -13.14 9.42
CA ASN A 50 -0.78 -14.47 9.93
C ASN A 50 0.70 -14.74 9.64
N THR A 51 1.56 -13.90 10.17
CA THR A 51 3.02 -13.92 10.08
C THR A 51 3.63 -14.43 11.39
N GLU A 52 4.95 -14.40 11.52
CA GLU A 52 5.63 -14.80 12.78
C GLU A 52 5.14 -14.00 13.99
N THR A 53 4.85 -12.70 13.77
CA THR A 53 4.20 -11.84 14.76
C THR A 53 2.77 -11.53 14.33
N PRO A 54 1.79 -12.40 14.69
CA PRO A 54 0.42 -12.22 14.22
C PRO A 54 -0.21 -10.93 14.73
N LEU A 55 -0.89 -10.19 13.85
CA LEU A 55 -1.41 -8.88 14.16
C LEU A 55 -2.83 -8.69 13.61
N LEU A 56 -3.76 -8.23 14.49
CA LEU A 56 -5.10 -7.80 14.10
C LEU A 56 -5.16 -6.26 14.05
N LEU A 57 -5.54 -5.72 12.90
CA LEU A 57 -5.73 -4.28 12.74
C LEU A 57 -7.23 -3.99 12.51
N ILE A 58 -7.77 -3.11 13.36
CA ILE A 58 -9.18 -2.69 13.32
C ILE A 58 -9.25 -1.23 12.91
N ASN A 59 -10.14 -0.91 11.98
CA ASN A 59 -10.31 0.40 11.36
C ASN A 59 -8.98 0.99 10.83
N PRO A 60 -8.16 0.21 10.10
CA PRO A 60 -6.86 0.67 9.64
C PRO A 60 -6.99 1.76 8.58
N ILE A 61 -6.19 2.81 8.71
CA ILE A 61 -6.09 3.92 7.75
C ILE A 61 -4.60 4.21 7.51
N ILE A 62 -4.15 4.18 6.26
CA ILE A 62 -2.78 4.61 5.94
C ILE A 62 -2.72 6.13 6.05
N THR A 63 -1.85 6.63 6.91
CA THR A 63 -1.63 8.06 7.14
C THR A 63 -0.43 8.59 6.39
N LYS A 64 0.53 7.70 6.06
CA LYS A 64 1.73 8.08 5.33
C LYS A 64 2.30 6.92 4.54
N TYR A 65 2.89 7.24 3.39
CA TYR A 65 3.68 6.34 2.54
C TYR A 65 5.13 6.81 2.48
N SER A 66 6.09 5.88 2.29
CA SER A 66 7.45 6.28 1.90
C SER A 66 7.43 6.95 0.53
N ASN A 67 8.43 7.82 0.29
CA ASN A 67 8.61 8.44 -1.03
C ASN A 67 9.06 7.42 -2.09
N ASP A 68 9.75 6.38 -1.65
CA ASP A 68 10.23 5.33 -2.52
C ASP A 68 9.19 4.22 -2.65
N ALA A 69 9.09 3.67 -3.85
CA ALA A 69 8.15 2.62 -4.19
C ALA A 69 8.81 1.57 -5.10
N PHE A 70 8.24 0.38 -5.12
CA PHE A 70 8.71 -0.74 -5.93
C PHE A 70 7.56 -1.46 -6.61
N GLN A 71 7.88 -2.33 -7.56
CA GLN A 71 6.90 -3.20 -8.21
C GLN A 71 6.80 -4.53 -7.46
N SER A 72 5.59 -4.86 -7.05
CA SER A 72 5.23 -6.15 -6.47
C SER A 72 4.40 -6.96 -7.45
N THR A 73 4.64 -8.26 -7.51
CA THR A 73 3.80 -9.20 -8.26
C THR A 73 2.82 -9.85 -7.29
N GLU A 74 1.56 -9.54 -7.42
CA GLU A 74 0.52 -9.92 -6.48
C GLU A 74 -0.59 -10.74 -7.12
N MET A 75 -1.23 -11.58 -6.31
CA MET A 75 -2.44 -12.31 -6.61
C MET A 75 -3.48 -12.00 -5.52
N SER A 76 -4.76 -11.97 -5.89
CA SER A 76 -5.85 -11.76 -4.94
C SER A 76 -6.98 -12.74 -5.20
N GLU A 77 -7.59 -13.23 -4.13
CA GLU A 77 -8.82 -14.03 -4.19
C GLU A 77 -10.01 -13.30 -4.82
N PHE A 78 -9.95 -11.96 -4.87
CA PHE A 78 -10.96 -11.10 -5.49
C PHE A 78 -10.69 -10.79 -6.97
N ASP A 79 -9.58 -11.26 -7.54
CA ASP A 79 -9.36 -11.20 -8.99
C ASP A 79 -9.93 -12.46 -9.64
N THR A 80 -11.09 -12.31 -10.28
CA THR A 80 -11.83 -13.42 -10.92
C THR A 80 -11.02 -14.16 -11.99
N ASN A 81 -9.94 -13.59 -12.48
CA ASN A 81 -9.08 -14.21 -13.49
C ASN A 81 -7.92 -15.02 -12.88
N GLY A 82 -7.69 -14.95 -11.57
CA GLY A 82 -6.63 -15.66 -10.85
C GLY A 82 -5.22 -15.35 -11.38
N LYS A 83 -5.02 -14.19 -12.00
CA LYS A 83 -3.75 -13.80 -12.61
C LYS A 83 -2.92 -12.96 -11.65
N ASN A 84 -1.61 -13.21 -11.67
CA ASN A 84 -0.66 -12.30 -11.05
C ASN A 84 -0.69 -10.95 -11.75
N ARG A 85 -0.65 -9.88 -10.97
CA ARG A 85 -0.64 -8.51 -11.42
C ARG A 85 0.58 -7.78 -10.89
N ILE A 86 1.10 -6.84 -11.67
CA ILE A 86 2.15 -5.95 -11.21
C ILE A 86 1.50 -4.71 -10.60
N VAL A 87 1.81 -4.46 -9.33
CA VAL A 87 1.27 -3.35 -8.54
C VAL A 87 2.41 -2.56 -7.93
N VAL A 88 2.24 -1.24 -7.80
CA VAL A 88 3.20 -0.37 -7.11
C VAL A 88 2.90 -0.36 -5.62
N ARG A 89 3.94 -0.63 -4.81
CA ARG A 89 3.87 -0.60 -3.35
C ARG A 89 4.95 0.31 -2.77
N ALA A 90 4.62 0.96 -1.66
CA ALA A 90 5.58 1.70 -0.87
C ALA A 90 6.44 0.75 -0.03
N PHE A 91 7.72 1.08 0.20
CA PHE A 91 8.61 0.33 1.08
C PHE A 91 8.24 0.46 2.56
N SER A 92 7.58 1.54 2.94
CA SER A 92 7.00 1.67 4.26
C SER A 92 5.70 2.46 4.26
N ILE A 93 4.83 2.12 5.22
CA ILE A 93 3.58 2.83 5.49
C ILE A 93 3.41 3.05 6.99
N GLU A 94 2.76 4.15 7.36
CA GLU A 94 2.26 4.40 8.71
C GLU A 94 0.74 4.17 8.69
N VAL A 95 0.26 3.31 9.58
CA VAL A 95 -1.14 2.91 9.66
C VAL A 95 -1.69 3.29 11.03
N GLN A 96 -2.70 4.16 11.05
CA GLN A 96 -3.46 4.47 12.26
C GLN A 96 -4.56 3.42 12.43
N THR A 97 -4.74 2.92 13.66
CA THR A 97 -5.78 1.96 14.04
C THR A 97 -6.46 2.40 15.32
N ASP A 98 -7.67 1.91 15.56
CA ASP A 98 -8.43 2.28 16.78
C ASP A 98 -7.88 1.62 18.05
N TYR A 99 -7.21 0.49 17.92
CA TYR A 99 -6.79 -0.31 19.08
C TYR A 99 -5.29 -0.24 19.36
N LEU A 100 -4.46 -0.36 18.31
CA LEU A 100 -3.00 -0.37 18.45
C LEU A 100 -2.38 1.02 18.30
N GLY A 101 -3.17 2.04 17.98
CA GLY A 101 -2.67 3.37 17.65
C GLY A 101 -1.92 3.36 16.32
N LEU A 102 -0.75 3.96 16.27
CA LEU A 102 0.08 4.04 15.07
C LEU A 102 0.95 2.78 14.94
N VAL A 103 0.80 2.08 13.82
CA VAL A 103 1.62 0.91 13.45
C VAL A 103 2.44 1.28 12.21
N VAL A 104 3.73 0.97 12.22
CA VAL A 104 4.62 1.20 11.08
C VAL A 104 5.02 -0.13 10.47
N PHE A 105 4.69 -0.31 9.19
CA PHE A 105 5.18 -1.42 8.38
C PHE A 105 6.34 -0.90 7.52
N LYS A 106 7.45 -1.59 7.58
CA LYS A 106 8.65 -1.23 6.82
C LYS A 106 9.42 -2.50 6.47
N GLY A 107 9.95 -2.56 5.28
CA GLY A 107 10.82 -3.65 4.86
C GLY A 107 11.86 -3.20 3.85
N ASP A 108 12.78 -4.11 3.55
CA ASP A 108 13.87 -3.90 2.64
C ASP A 108 14.08 -5.20 1.83
N VAL A 109 14.28 -5.06 0.52
CA VAL A 109 14.44 -6.21 -0.38
C VAL A 109 15.67 -7.06 -0.03
N GLU A 110 16.73 -6.42 0.45
CA GLU A 110 18.02 -7.06 0.69
C GLU A 110 18.19 -7.53 2.14
N ASN A 111 17.65 -6.76 3.12
CA ASN A 111 17.97 -6.95 4.53
C ASN A 111 16.76 -7.35 5.39
N ASP A 112 15.54 -7.07 4.95
CA ASP A 112 14.31 -7.34 5.71
C ASP A 112 13.15 -7.69 4.78
N ARG A 113 13.22 -8.88 4.21
CA ARG A 113 12.20 -9.35 3.28
C ARG A 113 10.87 -9.66 3.97
N GLU A 114 10.90 -10.12 5.20
CA GLU A 114 9.69 -10.41 5.96
C GLU A 114 8.90 -9.14 6.26
N GLY A 115 9.56 -8.09 6.75
CA GLY A 115 8.94 -6.78 6.95
C GLY A 115 8.41 -6.18 5.64
N LEU A 116 9.10 -6.44 4.51
CA LEU A 116 8.62 -6.03 3.19
C LEU A 116 7.34 -6.78 2.81
N ASP A 117 7.26 -8.08 3.01
CA ASP A 117 6.07 -8.88 2.74
C ASP A 117 4.90 -8.44 3.62
N GLU A 118 5.11 -8.18 4.91
CA GLU A 118 4.10 -7.61 5.81
C GLU A 118 3.61 -6.23 5.33
N CYS A 119 4.53 -5.37 4.87
CA CYS A 119 4.18 -4.06 4.32
C CYS A 119 3.33 -4.18 3.04
N ILE A 120 3.64 -5.13 2.15
CA ILE A 120 2.82 -5.45 0.96
C ILE A 120 1.43 -5.92 1.39
N PHE A 121 1.35 -6.88 2.31
CA PHE A 121 0.09 -7.45 2.78
C PHE A 121 -0.80 -6.38 3.44
N ALA A 122 -0.22 -5.53 4.29
CA ALA A 122 -0.97 -4.44 4.92
C ALA A 122 -1.57 -3.48 3.87
N GLN A 123 -0.79 -3.07 2.86
CA GLN A 123 -1.27 -2.23 1.75
C GLN A 123 -2.37 -2.94 0.95
N GLN A 124 -2.20 -4.23 0.64
CA GLN A 124 -3.18 -5.02 -0.10
C GLN A 124 -4.49 -5.16 0.67
N MET A 125 -4.43 -5.46 1.97
CA MET A 125 -5.62 -5.63 2.80
C MET A 125 -6.39 -4.31 2.97
N ILE A 126 -5.70 -3.19 3.17
CA ILE A 126 -6.35 -1.87 3.27
C ILE A 126 -6.98 -1.48 1.93
N ASP A 127 -6.31 -1.73 0.80
CA ASP A 127 -6.91 -1.52 -0.52
C ASP A 127 -8.23 -2.30 -0.68
N LEU A 128 -8.23 -3.58 -0.31
CA LEU A 128 -9.44 -4.41 -0.37
C LEU A 128 -10.54 -3.88 0.54
N LEU A 129 -10.22 -3.39 1.73
CA LEU A 129 -11.18 -2.74 2.63
C LEU A 129 -11.73 -1.44 2.03
N ASP A 130 -10.93 -0.72 1.25
CA ASP A 130 -11.32 0.48 0.50
C ASP A 130 -12.09 0.16 -0.80
N GLY A 131 -12.28 -1.12 -1.11
CA GLY A 131 -12.98 -1.56 -2.32
C GLY A 131 -12.10 -1.54 -3.57
N ILE A 132 -10.78 -1.41 -3.40
CA ILE A 132 -9.79 -1.37 -4.47
C ILE A 132 -9.18 -2.76 -4.64
N THR A 133 -9.23 -3.30 -5.84
CA THR A 133 -8.61 -4.60 -6.16
C THR A 133 -7.23 -4.40 -6.79
N ILE A 134 -6.42 -5.45 -6.82
CA ILE A 134 -5.15 -5.43 -7.56
C ILE A 134 -5.37 -5.17 -9.07
N ALA A 135 -6.53 -5.52 -9.61
CA ALA A 135 -6.88 -5.23 -10.99
C ALA A 135 -7.06 -3.73 -11.24
N ASP A 136 -7.59 -2.99 -10.24
CA ASP A 136 -7.73 -1.53 -10.31
C ASP A 136 -6.38 -0.81 -10.25
N LYS A 137 -5.41 -1.41 -9.55
CA LYS A 137 -4.04 -0.89 -9.40
C LYS A 137 -3.04 -1.45 -10.40
N ASN A 138 -3.44 -2.42 -11.24
CA ASN A 138 -2.54 -3.06 -12.17
C ASN A 138 -1.96 -2.04 -13.14
N ILE A 139 -0.64 -2.01 -13.22
CA ILE A 139 0.08 -1.18 -14.17
C ILE A 139 0.39 -1.98 -15.42
N ASN A 140 -0.18 -1.56 -16.55
CA ASN A 140 0.11 -2.16 -17.85
C ASN A 140 1.48 -1.74 -18.41
N GLN A 141 2.14 -0.80 -17.75
CA GLN A 141 3.48 -0.34 -18.13
C GLN A 141 4.43 -0.50 -16.93
N PRO A 142 5.66 -1.00 -17.15
CA PRO A 142 6.65 -1.03 -16.09
C PRO A 142 6.86 0.38 -15.56
N ILE A 143 7.00 0.52 -14.23
CA ILE A 143 7.45 1.78 -13.64
C ILE A 143 8.76 2.13 -14.35
N ARG A 144 8.79 3.30 -14.98
CA ARG A 144 10.07 3.86 -15.38
C ARG A 144 10.89 3.99 -14.09
N LYS A 145 12.05 3.31 -14.03
CA LYS A 145 13.02 3.57 -12.96
C LYS A 145 13.11 5.09 -12.81
N PRO A 146 13.16 5.64 -11.58
CA PRO A 146 13.35 7.07 -11.40
C PRO A 146 14.50 7.47 -12.32
N ILE A 147 14.24 8.42 -13.21
CA ILE A 147 15.26 8.84 -14.19
C ILE A 147 16.41 9.38 -13.35
N GLN A 148 17.50 8.63 -13.26
CA GLN A 148 18.71 9.11 -12.62
C GLN A 148 19.35 10.11 -13.58
N TYR A 149 19.16 11.37 -13.27
CA TYR A 149 19.80 12.44 -14.03
C TYR A 149 21.25 12.60 -13.57
N GLU A 150 22.17 12.68 -14.52
CA GLU A 150 23.54 13.07 -14.21
C GLU A 150 23.58 14.51 -13.69
N ARG A 151 24.53 14.81 -12.79
CA ARG A 151 24.65 16.13 -12.13
C ARG A 151 24.57 17.33 -13.08
N ASN A 152 25.13 17.21 -14.27
CA ASN A 152 25.17 18.28 -15.28
C ASN A 152 24.16 18.04 -16.43
N GLN A 153 23.34 17.01 -16.36
CA GLN A 153 22.32 16.74 -17.37
C GLN A 153 21.32 17.90 -17.45
N LEU A 154 20.94 18.27 -18.65
CA LEU A 154 19.89 19.25 -18.89
C LEU A 154 18.53 18.58 -18.77
N VAL A 155 17.67 19.16 -17.98
CA VAL A 155 16.28 18.70 -17.74
C VAL A 155 15.31 19.84 -17.99
N MET A 156 14.08 19.50 -18.36
CA MET A 156 13.02 20.50 -18.55
C MET A 156 12.25 20.67 -17.24
N ALA A 157 12.03 21.90 -16.83
CA ALA A 157 11.21 22.25 -15.67
C ALA A 157 10.13 23.24 -16.07
N LYS A 158 8.94 23.08 -15.52
CA LYS A 158 7.75 23.88 -15.81
C LYS A 158 7.33 24.64 -14.56
N ASP A 159 7.08 25.94 -14.67
CA ASP A 159 6.56 26.77 -13.58
C ASP A 159 5.01 26.66 -13.46
N SER A 160 4.43 27.35 -12.48
CA SER A 160 3.00 27.43 -12.24
C SER A 160 2.23 28.10 -13.40
N ASP A 161 2.87 28.95 -14.18
CA ASP A 161 2.29 29.70 -15.29
C ASP A 161 2.39 28.93 -16.61
N GLY A 162 3.05 27.75 -16.57
CA GLY A 162 3.19 26.89 -17.73
C GLY A 162 4.44 27.15 -18.56
N ASN A 163 5.33 28.08 -18.18
CA ASN A 163 6.57 28.32 -18.88
C ASN A 163 7.55 27.18 -18.64
N ILE A 164 8.26 26.79 -19.70
CA ILE A 164 9.19 25.66 -19.66
C ILE A 164 10.62 26.20 -19.80
N GLU A 165 11.47 25.84 -18.84
CA GLU A 165 12.90 26.18 -18.86
C GLU A 165 13.77 24.93 -18.88
N GLN A 166 14.89 25.02 -19.60
CA GLN A 166 15.93 24.00 -19.60
C GLN A 166 17.00 24.31 -18.57
N ILE A 167 17.15 23.47 -17.57
CA ILE A 167 18.04 23.69 -16.42
C ILE A 167 18.98 22.50 -16.22
N LYS A 168 20.15 22.75 -15.59
CA LYS A 168 21.03 21.65 -15.17
C LYS A 168 20.46 20.98 -13.92
N TYR A 169 20.41 19.65 -13.91
CA TYR A 169 19.82 18.89 -12.79
C TYR A 169 20.41 19.25 -11.42
N LYS A 170 21.70 19.56 -11.33
CA LYS A 170 22.32 20.02 -10.07
C LYS A 170 21.67 21.26 -9.45
N ASN A 171 20.91 22.03 -10.22
CA ASN A 171 20.23 23.23 -9.77
C ASN A 171 18.75 23.00 -9.46
N ILE A 172 18.25 21.77 -9.66
CA ILE A 172 16.82 21.46 -9.61
C ILE A 172 16.17 21.86 -8.28
N SER A 173 16.85 21.69 -7.15
CA SER A 173 16.30 22.06 -5.83
C SER A 173 15.89 23.53 -5.78
N LYS A 174 16.71 24.43 -6.33
CA LYS A 174 16.41 25.87 -6.37
C LYS A 174 15.19 26.22 -7.19
N TYR A 175 14.84 25.39 -8.19
CA TYR A 175 13.68 25.56 -9.03
C TYR A 175 12.44 24.95 -8.38
N ILE A 176 12.57 23.78 -7.74
CA ILE A 176 11.49 23.18 -6.94
C ILE A 176 11.04 24.13 -5.83
N ASP A 177 12.00 24.78 -5.13
CA ASP A 177 11.73 25.78 -4.09
C ASP A 177 10.96 27.01 -4.61
N ARG A 178 10.98 27.24 -5.94
CA ARG A 178 10.22 28.29 -6.64
C ARG A 178 8.94 27.79 -7.29
N GLY A 179 8.54 26.54 -7.03
CA GLY A 179 7.30 25.97 -7.56
C GLY A 179 7.41 25.34 -8.95
N TYR A 180 8.62 25.13 -9.47
CA TYR A 180 8.80 24.39 -10.73
C TYR A 180 8.63 22.90 -10.53
N VAL A 181 8.09 22.22 -11.53
CA VAL A 181 7.92 20.77 -11.60
C VAL A 181 8.79 20.22 -12.74
N LEU A 182 9.51 19.14 -12.49
CA LEU A 182 10.28 18.41 -13.50
C LEU A 182 9.34 17.72 -14.48
N MET A 183 9.65 17.81 -15.78
CA MET A 183 8.87 17.19 -16.85
C MET A 183 9.51 15.87 -17.32
#